data_12c1ef9643cd5b773317df20a16ec0a7
#
_entry.id   12c1ef9643cd5b773317df20a16ec0a7
#
_cell.length_a   1.000
_cell.length_b   1.000
_cell.length_c   1.000
_cell.angle_alpha   90.00
_cell.angle_beta   90.00
_cell.angle_gamma   90.00
#
_symmetry.space_group_name_H-M   'P 1'
#
loop_
_entity.id
_entity.type
_entity.pdbx_description
1 polymer ?
#
loop_
_entity_poly.entity_id
_entity_poly.type
_entity_poly.pdbx_seq_one_letter_code
_entity_poly.pdbx_strand_id
1 'polypeptide(L)'
;MAAVIVEDIPRVTLAADAPILSAMDGFEEISREHWDDGTSVRSIVSYDRCRDYFDEAMKGFHLRIAFGVSDVQLAHRSVKMGSSQVDFVQLRCDREFRVDQPDEFDYYYLKLVLAGRCELAMGDEVTIVRESEAAVVNPFGALKVRWNGHCEQVMIRMDRNALEQTLSEELDIEISDPIRFASIAVSAEASRPVSALVDLLRRDADGASVFGTWRLGRQFERLVHLAALQCFPNNYSELLRRATSMVAPYYVRKAEEYLREHLREDVTIEDLARVTGVSTRSLFYGFRRWRDTTPMAYLKKLRLDVAREALRSAARTGTSVTDVATAVGFFHLSRFSSEYKARFGEPPSATLRRG
;
A
#
# COMPACT_ATOMS: atom_id res chain seq x y z
N MET A 1 30.92 26.50 18.87
CA MET A 1 29.82 27.24 18.22
C MET A 1 30.06 27.19 16.73
N ALA A 2 29.46 26.29 16.04
CA ALA A 2 29.42 26.22 14.57
C ALA A 2 27.96 26.20 14.16
N ALA A 3 27.53 27.29 13.54
CA ALA A 3 26.17 27.42 12.98
C ALA A 3 26.12 26.57 11.72
N VAL A 4 25.21 25.59 11.72
CA VAL A 4 24.85 24.84 10.52
C VAL A 4 23.89 25.72 9.74
N ILE A 5 24.32 26.17 8.59
CA ILE A 5 23.51 26.85 7.58
C ILE A 5 22.61 25.75 6.99
N VAL A 6 21.32 25.84 7.24
CA VAL A 6 20.31 25.02 6.55
C VAL A 6 20.07 25.69 5.21
N GLU A 7 20.62 25.11 4.15
CA GLU A 7 20.34 25.49 2.78
C GLU A 7 18.86 25.26 2.45
N ASP A 8 18.27 26.24 1.78
CA ASP A 8 16.91 26.26 1.25
C ASP A 8 16.57 25.00 0.44
N ILE A 9 15.80 24.10 1.03
CA ILE A 9 15.11 23.07 0.27
C ILE A 9 13.96 23.77 -0.47
N PRO A 10 13.90 23.70 -1.81
CA PRO A 10 12.83 24.34 -2.55
C PRO A 10 11.50 23.76 -2.06
N ARG A 11 10.62 24.63 -1.59
CA ARG A 11 9.23 24.30 -1.31
C ARG A 11 8.67 23.71 -2.59
N VAL A 12 8.39 22.40 -2.59
CA VAL A 12 7.55 21.79 -3.60
C VAL A 12 6.17 22.38 -3.36
N THR A 13 5.90 23.47 -4.04
CA THR A 13 4.56 24.00 -4.18
C THR A 13 3.80 22.88 -4.89
N LEU A 14 2.96 22.15 -4.19
CA LEU A 14 1.85 21.42 -4.81
C LEU A 14 1.23 22.45 -5.74
N ALA A 15 1.19 22.16 -7.03
CA ALA A 15 0.69 23.12 -8.02
C ALA A 15 -0.71 23.55 -7.59
N ALA A 16 -0.76 24.66 -6.87
CA ALA A 16 -1.96 25.24 -6.28
C ALA A 16 -2.82 25.93 -7.35
N ASP A 17 -2.47 25.78 -8.62
CA ASP A 17 -2.96 26.62 -9.70
C ASP A 17 -4.11 26.02 -10.53
N ALA A 18 -4.82 25.02 -9.98
CA ALA A 18 -6.18 24.75 -10.42
C ALA A 18 -7.02 24.41 -9.19
N PRO A 19 -7.69 25.37 -8.56
CA PRO A 19 -8.73 25.06 -7.59
C PRO A 19 -9.73 24.13 -8.27
N ILE A 20 -10.24 23.12 -7.55
CA ILE A 20 -11.31 22.24 -8.02
C ILE A 20 -12.46 23.06 -8.65
N LEU A 21 -12.62 24.30 -8.23
CA LEU A 21 -13.59 25.28 -8.74
C LEU A 21 -13.18 25.97 -10.06
N SER A 22 -11.92 26.01 -10.50
CA SER A 22 -11.61 26.66 -11.80
C SER A 22 -12.12 25.87 -13.00
N ALA A 23 -12.40 24.58 -12.83
CA ALA A 23 -13.15 23.77 -13.79
C ALA A 23 -14.67 23.94 -13.65
N MET A 24 -15.15 24.73 -12.69
CA MET A 24 -16.57 24.86 -12.32
C MET A 24 -17.17 26.25 -12.59
N ASP A 25 -16.44 27.19 -13.17
CA ASP A 25 -16.92 28.55 -13.51
C ASP A 25 -18.02 28.61 -14.60
N GLY A 26 -18.62 27.46 -14.93
CA GLY A 26 -19.71 27.34 -15.91
C GLY A 26 -20.94 26.57 -15.44
N PHE A 27 -21.08 26.26 -14.13
CA PHE A 27 -22.21 25.46 -13.68
C PHE A 27 -23.35 26.30 -13.13
N GLU A 28 -24.31 26.62 -13.99
CA GLU A 28 -25.69 26.86 -13.64
C GLU A 28 -26.31 25.56 -13.11
N GLU A 29 -27.17 25.69 -12.10
CA GLU A 29 -28.08 24.74 -11.46
C GLU A 29 -28.18 23.34 -12.12
N ILE A 30 -27.35 22.38 -11.74
CA ILE A 30 -27.46 21.00 -12.21
C ILE A 30 -28.47 20.25 -11.35
N SER A 31 -29.64 20.02 -11.97
CA SER A 31 -30.67 19.13 -11.47
C SER A 31 -30.20 17.67 -11.34
N ARG A 32 -30.83 16.97 -10.40
CA ARG A 32 -30.69 15.53 -10.11
C ARG A 32 -30.73 14.69 -11.38
N GLU A 33 -29.61 14.16 -11.85
CA GLU A 33 -29.66 12.97 -12.71
C GLU A 33 -28.25 12.29 -12.79
N HIS A 34 -28.27 10.98 -12.67
CA HIS A 34 -27.24 9.96 -12.89
C HIS A 34 -26.19 9.70 -11.80
N TRP A 35 -26.45 8.59 -11.08
CA TRP A 35 -25.56 7.95 -10.11
C TRP A 35 -24.82 6.72 -10.67
N ASP A 36 -24.78 6.47 -11.97
CA ASP A 36 -24.44 5.15 -12.52
C ASP A 36 -22.98 4.96 -13.02
N ASP A 37 -22.15 5.98 -13.07
CA ASP A 37 -20.77 5.85 -13.59
C ASP A 37 -19.64 6.04 -12.57
N GLY A 38 -19.96 6.15 -11.30
CA GLY A 38 -18.95 6.19 -10.23
C GLY A 38 -18.23 7.53 -10.06
N THR A 39 -18.55 8.56 -10.84
CA THR A 39 -17.96 9.90 -10.71
C THR A 39 -19.06 10.95 -10.68
N SER A 40 -19.28 11.59 -9.53
CA SER A 40 -20.23 12.70 -9.40
C SER A 40 -19.53 13.98 -8.91
N VAL A 41 -19.66 15.07 -9.64
CA VAL A 41 -19.28 16.40 -9.19
C VAL A 41 -20.56 17.16 -8.86
N ARG A 42 -20.67 17.72 -7.64
CA ARG A 42 -21.80 18.56 -7.25
C ARG A 42 -21.31 19.82 -6.58
N SER A 43 -21.89 20.96 -6.97
CA SER A 43 -21.79 22.22 -6.26
C SER A 43 -23.14 22.54 -5.62
N ILE A 44 -23.15 22.77 -4.32
CA ILE A 44 -24.36 23.02 -3.55
C ILE A 44 -24.19 24.34 -2.80
N VAL A 45 -25.18 25.24 -2.90
CA VAL A 45 -25.12 26.61 -2.39
C VAL A 45 -26.25 26.86 -1.37
N SER A 46 -26.50 25.94 -0.47
CA SER A 46 -27.36 26.20 0.70
C SER A 46 -27.14 25.18 1.80
N TYR A 47 -27.31 25.59 3.06
CA TYR A 47 -27.11 24.72 4.20
C TYR A 47 -27.99 23.47 4.20
N ASP A 48 -29.32 23.65 4.00
CA ASP A 48 -30.24 22.50 4.04
C ASP A 48 -29.92 21.47 2.96
N ARG A 49 -29.60 21.92 1.75
CA ARG A 49 -29.19 21.03 0.66
C ARG A 49 -27.83 20.37 0.93
N CYS A 50 -26.88 21.07 1.55
CA CYS A 50 -25.61 20.49 1.98
C CYS A 50 -25.81 19.41 3.03
N ARG A 51 -26.64 19.65 4.02
CA ARG A 51 -26.97 18.68 5.07
C ARG A 51 -27.62 17.42 4.46
N ASP A 52 -28.67 17.60 3.66
CA ASP A 52 -29.39 16.50 3.05
C ASP A 52 -28.47 15.67 2.11
N TYR A 53 -27.59 16.36 1.40
CA TYR A 53 -26.58 15.71 0.57
C TYR A 53 -25.55 14.93 1.39
N PHE A 54 -25.05 15.49 2.51
CA PHE A 54 -24.13 14.79 3.39
C PHE A 54 -24.74 13.51 3.97
N ASP A 55 -25.98 13.60 4.43
CA ASP A 55 -26.72 12.46 4.99
C ASP A 55 -26.93 11.35 3.93
N GLU A 56 -27.14 11.71 2.67
CA GLU A 56 -27.33 10.76 1.56
C GLU A 56 -26.01 10.20 1.03
N ALA A 57 -25.03 11.05 0.72
CA ALA A 57 -23.77 10.67 0.05
C ALA A 57 -22.72 10.10 1.01
N MET A 58 -22.73 10.59 2.24
CA MET A 58 -21.79 10.20 3.28
C MET A 58 -22.52 9.50 4.44
N LYS A 59 -23.14 8.39 4.14
CA LYS A 59 -23.95 7.59 5.08
C LYS A 59 -23.32 7.52 6.47
N GLY A 60 -24.08 7.96 7.49
CA GLY A 60 -23.65 8.00 8.89
C GLY A 60 -22.95 9.28 9.34
N PHE A 61 -22.66 10.23 8.43
CA PHE A 61 -22.15 11.54 8.79
C PHE A 61 -23.27 12.58 8.84
N HIS A 62 -23.38 13.30 9.95
CA HIS A 62 -24.36 14.34 10.13
C HIS A 62 -23.68 15.71 10.14
N LEU A 63 -23.96 16.52 9.12
CA LEU A 63 -23.45 17.88 9.03
C LEU A 63 -24.23 18.80 9.98
N ARG A 64 -23.52 19.45 10.89
CA ARG A 64 -24.07 20.48 11.80
C ARG A 64 -23.31 21.78 11.64
N ILE A 65 -24.02 22.83 11.33
CA ILE A 65 -23.46 24.18 11.22
C ILE A 65 -24.11 25.08 12.32
N ALA A 66 -23.34 26.01 12.86
CA ALA A 66 -23.85 26.95 13.86
C ALA A 66 -24.99 27.81 13.29
N PHE A 67 -25.96 28.15 14.11
CA PHE A 67 -27.12 28.96 13.72
C PHE A 67 -26.71 30.26 12.99
N GLY A 68 -27.44 30.60 11.91
CA GLY A 68 -27.32 31.87 11.20
C GLY A 68 -26.28 31.88 10.07
N VAL A 69 -25.91 30.74 9.53
CA VAL A 69 -25.08 30.66 8.32
C VAL A 69 -25.96 30.84 7.08
N SER A 70 -25.64 31.84 6.28
CA SER A 70 -26.38 32.15 5.04
C SER A 70 -25.72 31.55 3.78
N ASP A 71 -24.41 31.40 3.81
CA ASP A 71 -23.63 30.91 2.66
C ASP A 71 -22.77 29.68 3.01
N VAL A 72 -23.14 28.53 2.43
CA VAL A 72 -22.37 27.32 2.44
C VAL A 72 -22.17 26.85 1.02
N GLN A 73 -20.94 26.68 0.61
CA GLN A 73 -20.59 26.11 -0.69
C GLN A 73 -19.91 24.76 -0.47
N LEU A 74 -20.46 23.70 -1.04
CA LEU A 74 -19.90 22.36 -1.05
C LEU A 74 -19.64 21.90 -2.47
N ALA A 75 -18.40 21.54 -2.76
CA ALA A 75 -18.06 20.75 -3.93
C ALA A 75 -17.60 19.37 -3.48
N HIS A 76 -18.17 18.33 -4.05
CA HIS A 76 -17.84 16.96 -3.73
C HIS A 76 -17.71 16.10 -4.98
N ARG A 77 -16.66 15.30 -5.03
CA ARG A 77 -16.41 14.33 -6.09
C ARG A 77 -15.94 13.03 -5.45
N SER A 78 -16.45 11.92 -5.95
CA SER A 78 -16.17 10.59 -5.43
C SER A 78 -15.63 9.65 -6.51
N VAL A 79 -14.61 8.87 -6.18
CA VAL A 79 -14.03 7.83 -7.05
C VAL A 79 -13.96 6.53 -6.28
N LYS A 80 -14.58 5.47 -6.82
CA LYS A 80 -14.50 4.11 -6.22
C LYS A 80 -13.20 3.42 -6.63
N MET A 81 -12.63 2.66 -5.68
CA MET A 81 -11.43 1.85 -5.86
C MET A 81 -11.65 0.51 -5.18
N GLY A 82 -12.08 -0.49 -5.93
CA GLY A 82 -12.44 -1.78 -5.30
C GLY A 82 -13.57 -1.65 -4.28
N SER A 83 -13.31 -1.97 -3.02
CA SER A 83 -14.22 -1.79 -1.87
C SER A 83 -14.03 -0.44 -1.16
N SER A 84 -12.96 0.27 -1.45
CA SER A 84 -12.63 1.58 -0.90
C SER A 84 -13.10 2.72 -1.81
N GLN A 85 -13.07 3.95 -1.29
CA GLN A 85 -13.52 5.14 -2.01
C GLN A 85 -12.68 6.34 -1.65
N VAL A 86 -12.42 7.22 -2.63
CA VAL A 86 -11.80 8.53 -2.42
C VAL A 86 -12.81 9.62 -2.66
N ASP A 87 -12.95 10.50 -1.69
CA ASP A 87 -13.83 11.66 -1.73
C ASP A 87 -12.98 12.94 -1.70
N PHE A 88 -13.08 13.72 -2.75
CA PHE A 88 -12.54 15.07 -2.82
C PHE A 88 -13.63 16.02 -2.33
N VAL A 89 -13.38 16.71 -1.23
CA VAL A 89 -14.36 17.57 -0.57
C VAL A 89 -13.79 18.97 -0.42
N GLN A 90 -14.47 19.94 -0.98
CA GLN A 90 -14.23 21.35 -0.72
C GLN A 90 -15.46 21.95 -0.08
N LEU A 91 -15.30 22.52 1.10
CA LEU A 91 -16.36 23.17 1.82
C LEU A 91 -15.92 24.58 2.21
N ARG A 92 -16.71 25.56 1.81
CA ARG A 92 -16.58 26.97 2.19
C ARG A 92 -17.78 27.39 3.01
N CYS A 93 -17.50 28.01 4.14
CA CYS A 93 -18.51 28.54 5.04
C CYS A 93 -17.91 29.77 5.74
N ASP A 94 -18.70 30.76 6.07
CA ASP A 94 -18.27 31.95 6.79
C ASP A 94 -18.01 31.68 8.30
N ARG A 95 -18.35 30.49 8.78
CA ARG A 95 -18.23 30.07 10.17
C ARG A 95 -17.72 28.66 10.34
N GLU A 96 -17.41 28.31 11.59
CA GLU A 96 -17.10 26.96 12.02
C GLU A 96 -18.29 26.02 11.75
N PHE A 97 -18.00 24.82 11.27
CA PHE A 97 -18.99 23.75 11.13
C PHE A 97 -18.48 22.45 11.71
N ARG A 98 -19.40 21.54 12.00
CA ARG A 98 -19.14 20.24 12.59
C ARG A 98 -19.77 19.14 11.78
N VAL A 99 -19.08 18.02 11.76
CA VAL A 99 -19.61 16.76 11.24
C VAL A 99 -19.50 15.73 12.35
N ASP A 100 -20.62 15.17 12.74
CA ASP A 100 -20.68 14.14 13.76
C ASP A 100 -20.98 12.79 13.10
N GLN A 101 -20.26 11.76 13.51
CA GLN A 101 -20.56 10.37 13.23
C GLN A 101 -20.70 9.64 14.57
N PRO A 102 -21.91 9.29 14.99
CA PRO A 102 -22.18 8.87 16.36
C PRO A 102 -21.78 7.42 16.65
N ASP A 103 -21.71 6.55 15.63
CA ASP A 103 -21.54 5.11 15.81
C ASP A 103 -20.21 4.60 15.25
N GLU A 104 -19.87 3.35 15.58
CA GLU A 104 -18.80 2.61 14.94
C GLU A 104 -19.11 2.45 13.45
N PHE A 105 -18.07 2.39 12.64
CA PHE A 105 -18.16 2.27 11.17
C PHE A 105 -17.15 1.26 10.64
N ASP A 106 -17.38 0.76 9.41
CA ASP A 106 -16.58 -0.32 8.82
C ASP A 106 -15.40 0.18 7.96
N TYR A 107 -15.03 1.45 8.09
CA TYR A 107 -14.00 2.09 7.27
C TYR A 107 -12.98 2.83 8.12
N TYR A 108 -11.71 2.74 7.73
CA TYR A 108 -10.70 3.71 8.17
C TYR A 108 -10.81 4.94 7.30
N TYR A 109 -10.78 6.13 7.88
CA TYR A 109 -10.77 7.38 7.13
C TYR A 109 -9.38 7.98 7.15
N LEU A 110 -8.69 7.96 6.00
CA LEU A 110 -7.49 8.74 5.80
C LEU A 110 -7.91 10.12 5.31
N LYS A 111 -7.55 11.16 6.06
CA LYS A 111 -7.83 12.56 5.74
C LYS A 111 -6.54 13.28 5.39
N LEU A 112 -6.53 13.93 4.24
CA LEU A 112 -5.46 14.82 3.78
C LEU A 112 -6.05 16.22 3.64
N VAL A 113 -5.57 17.18 4.42
CA VAL A 113 -6.02 18.56 4.37
C VAL A 113 -5.20 19.35 3.35
N LEU A 114 -5.85 19.85 2.30
CA LEU A 114 -5.22 20.61 1.22
C LEU A 114 -5.23 22.12 1.52
N ALA A 115 -6.29 22.61 2.19
CA ALA A 115 -6.36 23.99 2.67
C ALA A 115 -7.16 24.06 3.97
N GLY A 116 -6.81 24.98 4.85
CA GLY A 116 -7.45 25.18 6.15
C GLY A 116 -6.94 24.22 7.22
N ARG A 117 -7.81 23.89 8.17
CA ARG A 117 -7.51 22.92 9.23
C ARG A 117 -8.77 22.21 9.69
N CYS A 118 -8.63 20.97 10.11
CA CYS A 118 -9.69 20.25 10.80
C CYS A 118 -9.22 19.72 12.15
N GLU A 119 -10.16 19.60 13.07
CA GLU A 119 -9.99 18.97 14.38
C GLU A 119 -10.81 17.68 14.38
N LEU A 120 -10.16 16.57 14.68
CA LEU A 120 -10.73 15.23 14.75
C LEU A 120 -10.78 14.81 16.21
N ALA A 121 -11.96 14.63 16.77
CA ALA A 121 -12.14 14.17 18.15
C ALA A 121 -12.78 12.77 18.17
N MET A 122 -12.12 11.82 18.85
CA MET A 122 -12.59 10.47 19.11
C MET A 122 -12.44 10.16 20.60
N GLY A 123 -13.55 10.04 21.31
CA GLY A 123 -13.52 9.97 22.78
C GLY A 123 -12.80 11.19 23.36
N ASP A 124 -11.77 10.95 24.16
CA ASP A 124 -10.94 12.00 24.79
C ASP A 124 -9.75 12.43 23.92
N GLU A 125 -9.50 11.76 22.79
CA GLU A 125 -8.39 12.07 21.90
C GLU A 125 -8.79 13.11 20.86
N VAL A 126 -7.96 14.14 20.71
CA VAL A 126 -8.16 15.22 19.74
C VAL A 126 -6.90 15.35 18.88
N THR A 127 -7.09 15.22 17.57
CA THR A 127 -6.05 15.42 16.58
C THR A 127 -6.34 16.63 15.72
N ILE A 128 -5.42 17.58 15.65
CA ILE A 128 -5.51 18.74 14.75
C ILE A 128 -4.70 18.43 13.50
N VAL A 129 -5.37 18.44 12.35
CA VAL A 129 -4.76 18.25 11.03
C VAL A 129 -4.77 19.57 10.29
N ARG A 130 -3.60 20.08 9.95
CA ARG A 130 -3.40 21.37 9.27
C ARG A 130 -3.19 21.16 7.78
N GLU A 131 -3.12 22.25 7.07
CA GLU A 131 -2.75 22.25 5.64
C GLU A 131 -1.50 21.44 5.37
N SER A 132 -1.56 20.59 4.35
CA SER A 132 -0.53 19.64 3.94
C SER A 132 -0.23 18.51 4.95
N GLU A 133 -1.00 18.40 6.04
CA GLU A 133 -0.93 17.28 6.97
C GLU A 133 -2.03 16.26 6.67
N ALA A 134 -1.79 15.04 7.13
CA ALA A 134 -2.74 13.93 7.00
C ALA A 134 -2.86 13.15 8.31
N ALA A 135 -4.02 12.52 8.53
CA ALA A 135 -4.27 11.63 9.66
C ALA A 135 -5.17 10.47 9.26
N VAL A 136 -5.05 9.36 9.98
CA VAL A 136 -5.98 8.23 9.84
C VAL A 136 -6.88 8.17 11.07
N VAL A 137 -8.18 8.07 10.82
CA VAL A 137 -9.21 7.87 11.84
C VAL A 137 -9.56 6.40 11.91
N ASN A 138 -9.52 5.84 13.10
CA ASN A 138 -9.89 4.45 13.37
C ASN A 138 -11.42 4.28 13.38
N PRO A 139 -11.96 3.09 13.03
CA PRO A 139 -13.40 2.85 13.00
C PRO A 139 -14.03 2.51 14.36
N PHE A 140 -13.35 2.81 15.47
CA PHE A 140 -13.73 2.35 16.81
C PHE A 140 -14.23 3.50 17.67
N GLY A 141 -15.48 3.90 17.51
CA GLY A 141 -16.14 4.92 18.33
C GLY A 141 -16.63 6.13 17.54
N ALA A 142 -17.36 7.00 18.22
CA ALA A 142 -17.93 8.20 17.62
C ALA A 142 -16.85 9.19 17.18
N LEU A 143 -16.96 9.69 15.97
CA LEU A 143 -16.07 10.71 15.40
C LEU A 143 -16.77 12.06 15.37
N LYS A 144 -16.13 13.09 15.90
CA LYS A 144 -16.53 14.49 15.72
C LYS A 144 -15.47 15.24 14.96
N VAL A 145 -15.85 15.87 13.87
CA VAL A 145 -14.95 16.68 13.04
C VAL A 145 -15.37 18.12 13.11
N ARG A 146 -14.42 19.01 13.42
CA ARG A 146 -14.64 20.46 13.48
C ARG A 146 -13.73 21.15 12.47
N TRP A 147 -14.28 22.10 11.72
CA TRP A 147 -13.57 22.80 10.65
C TRP A 147 -13.77 24.32 10.81
N ASN A 148 -12.76 25.10 10.43
CA ASN A 148 -12.78 26.54 10.54
C ASN A 148 -13.07 27.15 9.16
N GLY A 149 -14.32 27.43 8.89
CA GLY A 149 -14.72 28.28 7.77
C GLY A 149 -14.44 27.68 6.39
N HIS A 150 -13.22 27.71 5.95
CA HIS A 150 -12.79 27.12 4.68
C HIS A 150 -11.94 25.88 4.90
N CYS A 151 -12.31 24.79 4.28
CA CYS A 151 -11.51 23.58 4.27
C CYS A 151 -11.60 22.86 2.92
N GLU A 152 -10.44 22.50 2.39
CA GLU A 152 -10.31 21.60 1.24
C GLU A 152 -9.58 20.34 1.71
N GLN A 153 -10.16 19.21 1.45
CA GLN A 153 -9.59 17.92 1.88
C GLN A 153 -9.86 16.81 0.87
N VAL A 154 -9.01 15.82 0.94
CA VAL A 154 -9.28 14.50 0.37
C VAL A 154 -9.52 13.54 1.52
N MET A 155 -10.59 12.78 1.42
CA MET A 155 -10.95 11.75 2.36
C MET A 155 -10.95 10.40 1.65
N ILE A 156 -10.16 9.45 2.13
CA ILE A 156 -10.12 8.09 1.61
C ILE A 156 -10.82 7.19 2.61
N ARG A 157 -11.93 6.59 2.20
CA ARG A 157 -12.60 5.52 2.94
C ARG A 157 -11.96 4.20 2.58
N MET A 158 -11.12 3.66 3.45
CA MET A 158 -10.48 2.37 3.29
C MET A 158 -11.34 1.29 3.96
N ASP A 159 -11.84 0.36 3.17
CA ASP A 159 -12.61 -0.77 3.69
C ASP A 159 -11.77 -1.58 4.70
N ARG A 160 -12.35 -1.83 5.87
CA ARG A 160 -11.65 -2.47 6.99
C ARG A 160 -11.13 -3.86 6.60
N ASN A 161 -11.97 -4.70 6.00
CA ASN A 161 -11.59 -6.06 5.67
C ASN A 161 -10.52 -6.07 4.57
N ALA A 162 -10.63 -5.19 3.58
CA ALA A 162 -9.65 -5.07 2.50
C ALA A 162 -8.29 -4.56 3.01
N LEU A 163 -8.27 -3.63 3.98
CA LEU A 163 -7.04 -3.14 4.60
C LEU A 163 -6.38 -4.23 5.45
N GLU A 164 -7.14 -4.95 6.28
CA GLU A 164 -6.67 -6.06 7.09
C GLU A 164 -6.18 -7.23 6.22
N GLN A 165 -6.86 -7.52 5.10
CA GLN A 165 -6.39 -8.49 4.12
C GLN A 165 -5.06 -8.05 3.49
N THR A 166 -4.93 -6.78 3.12
CA THR A 166 -3.67 -6.23 2.57
C THR A 166 -2.52 -6.40 3.56
N LEU A 167 -2.74 -6.11 4.84
CA LEU A 167 -1.75 -6.29 5.90
C LEU A 167 -1.39 -7.76 6.10
N SER A 168 -2.40 -8.64 6.15
CA SER A 168 -2.21 -10.10 6.28
C SER A 168 -1.35 -10.66 5.16
N GLU A 169 -1.62 -10.26 3.92
CA GLU A 169 -0.84 -10.66 2.75
C GLU A 169 0.59 -10.08 2.77
N GLU A 170 0.77 -8.85 3.26
CA GLU A 170 2.08 -8.20 3.33
C GLU A 170 2.99 -8.83 4.38
N LEU A 171 2.43 -9.22 5.52
CA LEU A 171 3.17 -9.83 6.63
C LEU A 171 3.18 -11.36 6.59
N ASP A 172 2.32 -11.99 5.77
CA ASP A 172 2.07 -13.45 5.73
C ASP A 172 1.68 -14.01 7.12
N ILE A 173 0.78 -13.28 7.81
CA ILE A 173 0.23 -13.68 9.11
C ILE A 173 -1.29 -13.52 9.10
N GLU A 174 -1.98 -14.22 9.97
CA GLU A 174 -3.38 -13.94 10.29
C GLU A 174 -3.45 -12.72 11.22
N ILE A 175 -4.30 -11.76 10.87
CA ILE A 175 -4.53 -10.55 11.67
C ILE A 175 -5.56 -10.88 12.75
N SER A 176 -5.10 -11.03 13.98
CA SER A 176 -5.95 -11.32 15.14
C SER A 176 -6.46 -10.06 15.83
N ASP A 177 -5.62 -9.03 15.91
CA ASP A 177 -5.97 -7.75 16.49
C ASP A 177 -6.30 -6.73 15.37
N PRO A 178 -7.35 -5.91 15.52
CA PRO A 178 -7.67 -4.90 14.53
C PRO A 178 -6.53 -3.88 14.39
N ILE A 179 -6.35 -3.34 13.18
CA ILE A 179 -5.36 -2.30 12.93
C ILE A 179 -5.76 -1.04 13.72
N ARG A 180 -4.81 -0.49 14.50
CA ARG A 180 -5.01 0.76 15.25
C ARG A 180 -3.94 1.76 14.86
N PHE A 181 -4.35 2.75 14.11
CA PHE A 181 -3.49 3.90 13.80
C PHE A 181 -3.40 4.84 15.00
N ALA A 182 -2.23 5.45 15.18
CA ALA A 182 -2.06 6.48 16.20
C ALA A 182 -2.89 7.72 15.85
N SER A 183 -3.51 8.34 16.86
CA SER A 183 -4.31 9.57 16.72
C SER A 183 -3.40 10.79 16.58
N ILE A 184 -2.59 10.84 15.53
CA ILE A 184 -1.65 11.93 15.25
C ILE A 184 -1.76 12.39 13.80
N ALA A 185 -1.50 13.68 13.58
CA ALA A 185 -1.26 14.19 12.23
C ALA A 185 0.19 13.92 11.81
N VAL A 186 0.38 13.53 10.55
CA VAL A 186 1.69 13.37 9.94
C VAL A 186 1.92 14.44 8.90
N SER A 187 3.18 14.88 8.75
CA SER A 187 3.56 15.94 7.82
C SER A 187 3.40 15.52 6.34
N ALA A 188 3.40 16.51 5.45
CA ALA A 188 3.39 16.29 4.00
C ALA A 188 4.53 15.38 3.53
N GLU A 189 5.72 15.49 4.12
CA GLU A 189 6.86 14.64 3.78
C GLU A 189 6.60 13.18 4.16
N ALA A 190 6.10 12.92 5.37
CA ALA A 190 5.80 11.58 5.85
C ALA A 190 4.62 10.94 5.10
N SER A 191 3.63 11.72 4.67
CA SER A 191 2.46 11.27 3.90
C SER A 191 2.65 11.34 2.37
N ARG A 192 3.84 11.70 1.89
CA ARG A 192 4.15 11.90 0.46
C ARG A 192 3.71 10.75 -0.46
N PRO A 193 3.89 9.46 -0.11
CA PRO A 193 3.40 8.37 -0.94
C PRO A 193 1.87 8.42 -1.15
N VAL A 194 1.11 8.74 -0.11
CA VAL A 194 -0.34 8.89 -0.18
C VAL A 194 -0.73 10.09 -1.04
N SER A 195 -0.09 11.23 -0.82
CA SER A 195 -0.35 12.47 -1.59
C SER A 195 -0.11 12.25 -3.08
N ALA A 196 0.96 11.55 -3.46
CA ALA A 196 1.26 11.22 -4.86
C ALA A 196 0.18 10.33 -5.51
N LEU A 197 -0.36 9.35 -4.76
CA LEU A 197 -1.46 8.53 -5.24
C LEU A 197 -2.77 9.32 -5.39
N VAL A 198 -3.03 10.23 -4.46
CA VAL A 198 -4.18 11.14 -4.52
C VAL A 198 -4.09 12.07 -5.73
N ASP A 199 -2.91 12.63 -6.01
CA ASP A 199 -2.68 13.48 -7.19
C ASP A 199 -2.88 12.72 -8.50
N LEU A 200 -2.50 11.44 -8.54
CA LEU A 200 -2.75 10.59 -9.70
C LEU A 200 -4.25 10.38 -9.91
N LEU A 201 -5.00 10.07 -8.86
CA LEU A 201 -6.46 9.95 -8.92
C LEU A 201 -7.15 11.24 -9.35
N ARG A 202 -6.69 12.39 -8.85
CA ARG A 202 -7.25 13.69 -9.19
C ARG A 202 -7.14 13.96 -10.69
N ARG A 203 -5.99 13.67 -11.29
CA ARG A 203 -5.76 13.81 -12.75
C ARG A 203 -6.56 12.81 -13.57
N ASP A 204 -6.71 11.58 -13.11
CA ASP A 204 -7.51 10.54 -13.79
C ASP A 204 -9.01 10.88 -13.76
N ALA A 205 -9.42 11.54 -12.72
CA ALA A 205 -10.82 11.87 -12.49
C ALA A 205 -11.38 12.97 -13.42
N ASP A 206 -10.54 13.68 -14.18
CA ASP A 206 -10.98 14.70 -15.17
C ASP A 206 -11.52 14.07 -16.48
N GLY A 207 -11.59 12.74 -16.56
CA GLY A 207 -12.12 11.95 -17.68
C GLY A 207 -12.85 10.69 -17.23
N ALA A 208 -13.03 9.73 -18.14
CA ALA A 208 -13.49 8.39 -17.75
C ALA A 208 -12.40 7.74 -16.90
N SER A 209 -12.65 7.61 -15.60
CA SER A 209 -11.65 7.13 -14.65
C SER A 209 -11.17 5.71 -15.01
N VAL A 210 -9.88 5.57 -15.29
CA VAL A 210 -9.22 4.29 -15.53
C VAL A 210 -9.22 3.44 -14.26
N PHE A 211 -9.10 4.08 -13.09
CA PHE A 211 -9.09 3.41 -11.79
C PHE A 211 -10.49 3.01 -11.30
N GLY A 212 -11.56 3.53 -11.92
CA GLY A 212 -12.93 3.05 -11.72
C GLY A 212 -13.18 1.65 -12.28
N THR A 213 -12.27 1.12 -13.12
CA THR A 213 -12.37 -0.26 -13.61
C THR A 213 -12.02 -1.26 -12.51
N TRP A 214 -12.78 -2.36 -12.40
CA TRP A 214 -12.63 -3.37 -11.35
C TRP A 214 -11.19 -3.86 -11.11
N ARG A 215 -10.43 -4.15 -12.18
CA ARG A 215 -9.07 -4.69 -12.04
C ARG A 215 -8.05 -3.66 -11.58
N LEU A 216 -8.04 -2.50 -12.19
CA LEU A 216 -7.09 -1.43 -11.83
C LEU A 216 -7.47 -0.78 -10.51
N GLY A 217 -8.76 -0.59 -10.23
CA GLY A 217 -9.25 -0.07 -8.95
C GLY A 217 -8.77 -0.88 -7.76
N ARG A 218 -8.86 -2.22 -7.82
CA ARG A 218 -8.34 -3.08 -6.74
C ARG A 218 -6.83 -3.01 -6.56
N GLN A 219 -6.05 -2.89 -7.64
CA GLN A 219 -4.60 -2.74 -7.52
C GLN A 219 -4.23 -1.38 -6.94
N PHE A 220 -4.96 -0.35 -7.35
CA PHE A 220 -4.78 0.98 -6.81
C PHE A 220 -5.19 1.07 -5.34
N GLU A 221 -6.32 0.47 -4.95
CA GLU A 221 -6.74 0.30 -3.56
C GLU A 221 -5.64 -0.32 -2.71
N ARG A 222 -5.04 -1.42 -3.19
CA ARG A 222 -3.92 -2.06 -2.51
C ARG A 222 -2.72 -1.13 -2.33
N LEU A 223 -2.39 -0.32 -3.34
CA LEU A 223 -1.29 0.66 -3.23
C LEU A 223 -1.60 1.74 -2.18
N VAL A 224 -2.83 2.22 -2.12
CA VAL A 224 -3.28 3.19 -1.10
C VAL A 224 -3.20 2.57 0.30
N HIS A 225 -3.66 1.32 0.46
CA HIS A 225 -3.57 0.60 1.73
C HIS A 225 -2.13 0.43 2.21
N LEU A 226 -1.23 0.00 1.32
CA LEU A 226 0.19 -0.15 1.65
C LEU A 226 0.84 1.19 2.01
N ALA A 227 0.53 2.25 1.27
CA ALA A 227 1.01 3.60 1.58
C ALA A 227 0.49 4.07 2.95
N ALA A 228 -0.79 3.85 3.26
CA ALA A 228 -1.36 4.18 4.57
C ALA A 228 -0.66 3.41 5.70
N LEU A 229 -0.50 2.10 5.57
CA LEU A 229 0.15 1.24 6.57
C LEU A 229 1.62 1.63 6.82
N GLN A 230 2.32 2.15 5.82
CA GLN A 230 3.72 2.55 5.92
C GLN A 230 3.91 3.99 6.42
N CYS A 231 3.04 4.91 5.99
CA CYS A 231 3.17 6.34 6.31
C CYS A 231 2.62 6.69 7.69
N PHE A 232 1.59 5.97 8.17
CA PHE A 232 0.92 6.29 9.42
C PHE A 232 1.26 5.27 10.50
N PRO A 233 1.79 5.71 11.65
CA PRO A 233 2.11 4.82 12.78
C PRO A 233 0.88 4.01 13.23
N ASN A 234 1.06 2.71 13.38
CA ASN A 234 0.02 1.77 13.78
C ASN A 234 0.62 0.62 14.61
N ASN A 235 -0.23 -0.21 15.22
CA ASN A 235 0.21 -1.33 16.07
C ASN A 235 1.00 -2.42 15.31
N TYR A 236 1.02 -2.40 13.97
CA TYR A 236 1.82 -3.32 13.13
C TYR A 236 3.06 -2.65 12.51
N SER A 237 3.32 -1.35 12.79
CA SER A 237 4.43 -0.61 12.16
C SER A 237 5.79 -1.27 12.35
N GLU A 238 6.05 -1.86 13.52
CA GLU A 238 7.33 -2.55 13.78
C GLU A 238 7.47 -3.84 12.94
N LEU A 239 6.39 -4.61 12.78
CA LEU A 239 6.38 -5.79 11.93
C LEU A 239 6.56 -5.42 10.46
N LEU A 240 5.86 -4.38 9.99
CA LEU A 240 5.99 -3.84 8.63
C LEU A 240 7.42 -3.36 8.36
N ARG A 241 8.04 -2.65 9.30
CA ARG A 241 9.43 -2.19 9.18
C ARG A 241 10.41 -3.34 9.08
N ARG A 242 10.21 -4.41 9.84
CA ARG A 242 11.03 -5.63 9.76
C ARG A 242 10.83 -6.35 8.44
N ALA A 243 9.60 -6.42 7.93
CA ALA A 243 9.29 -7.03 6.64
C ALA A 243 9.87 -6.22 5.46
N THR A 244 9.98 -4.90 5.58
CA THR A 244 10.54 -3.99 4.54
C THR A 244 12.06 -3.89 4.62
N SER A 245 12.69 -4.38 5.71
CA SER A 245 14.15 -4.43 5.83
C SER A 245 14.74 -5.22 4.66
N MET A 246 15.81 -4.72 4.02
CA MET A 246 16.50 -5.40 2.89
C MET A 246 17.11 -6.76 3.27
N VAL A 247 17.02 -7.19 4.51
CA VAL A 247 17.45 -8.49 5.00
C VAL A 247 16.29 -9.46 4.92
N ALA A 248 16.43 -10.50 4.13
CA ALA A 248 15.43 -11.58 4.03
C ALA A 248 15.01 -12.08 5.43
N PRO A 249 13.72 -12.40 5.63
CA PRO A 249 13.21 -12.90 6.90
C PRO A 249 14.04 -14.09 7.42
N TYR A 250 14.06 -14.25 8.75
CA TYR A 250 14.82 -15.32 9.37
C TYR A 250 14.53 -16.70 8.78
N TYR A 251 13.27 -17.03 8.51
CA TYR A 251 12.89 -18.32 7.96
C TYR A 251 13.41 -18.55 6.52
N VAL A 252 13.51 -17.49 5.69
CA VAL A 252 14.10 -17.58 4.34
C VAL A 252 15.60 -17.84 4.45
N ARG A 253 16.29 -17.10 5.32
CA ARG A 253 17.74 -17.29 5.56
C ARG A 253 18.04 -18.66 6.12
N LYS A 254 17.25 -19.13 7.09
CA LYS A 254 17.38 -20.47 7.67
C LYS A 254 17.13 -21.57 6.64
N ALA A 255 16.14 -21.38 5.77
CA ALA A 255 15.91 -22.32 4.66
C ALA A 255 17.08 -22.33 3.67
N GLU A 256 17.66 -21.18 3.31
CA GLU A 256 18.85 -21.11 2.47
C GLU A 256 20.06 -21.79 3.08
N GLU A 257 20.29 -21.61 4.36
CA GLU A 257 21.36 -22.27 5.12
C GLU A 257 21.19 -23.78 5.10
N TYR A 258 19.98 -24.26 5.43
CA TYR A 258 19.64 -25.67 5.35
C TYR A 258 19.84 -26.25 3.95
N LEU A 259 19.39 -25.55 2.89
CA LEU A 259 19.57 -25.96 1.51
C LEU A 259 21.04 -26.03 1.08
N ARG A 260 21.91 -25.18 1.61
CA ARG A 260 23.36 -25.23 1.36
C ARG A 260 24.03 -26.41 2.07
N GLU A 261 23.64 -26.67 3.31
CA GLU A 261 24.19 -27.78 4.11
C GLU A 261 23.75 -29.15 3.58
N HIS A 262 22.49 -29.26 3.10
CA HIS A 262 21.89 -30.52 2.62
C HIS A 262 21.79 -30.57 1.08
N LEU A 263 22.69 -29.90 0.38
CA LEU A 263 22.65 -29.71 -1.07
C LEU A 263 22.62 -31.04 -1.84
N ARG A 264 23.23 -32.10 -1.30
CA ARG A 264 23.35 -33.43 -1.92
C ARG A 264 22.19 -34.36 -1.57
N GLU A 265 21.39 -34.00 -0.63
CA GLU A 265 20.29 -34.82 -0.11
C GLU A 265 18.97 -34.54 -0.87
N ASP A 266 18.02 -35.46 -0.77
CA ASP A 266 16.69 -35.27 -1.34
C ASP A 266 15.83 -34.42 -0.41
N VAL A 267 16.06 -33.11 -0.45
CA VAL A 267 15.34 -32.13 0.38
C VAL A 267 13.98 -31.84 -0.20
N THR A 268 12.95 -31.97 0.64
CA THR A 268 11.56 -31.64 0.31
C THR A 268 11.15 -30.28 0.84
N ILE A 269 10.03 -29.74 0.37
CA ILE A 269 9.48 -28.48 0.89
C ILE A 269 8.96 -28.66 2.31
N GLU A 270 8.51 -29.85 2.67
CA GLU A 270 8.06 -30.25 4.00
C GLU A 270 9.22 -30.24 5.01
N ASP A 271 10.42 -30.66 4.59
CA ASP A 271 11.62 -30.55 5.42
C ASP A 271 11.96 -29.10 5.75
N LEU A 272 11.89 -28.23 4.75
CA LEU A 272 12.09 -26.80 4.95
C LEU A 272 11.04 -26.20 5.88
N ALA A 273 9.78 -26.57 5.72
CA ALA A 273 8.69 -26.11 6.61
C ALA A 273 8.95 -26.52 8.08
N ARG A 274 9.37 -27.77 8.29
CA ARG A 274 9.71 -28.30 9.62
C ARG A 274 10.89 -27.58 10.25
N VAL A 275 11.97 -27.38 9.47
CA VAL A 275 13.19 -26.73 9.98
C VAL A 275 12.96 -25.26 10.29
N THR A 276 12.23 -24.56 9.43
CA THR A 276 12.00 -23.11 9.56
C THR A 276 10.88 -22.76 10.54
N GLY A 277 9.96 -23.70 10.78
CA GLY A 277 8.78 -23.49 11.65
C GLY A 277 7.66 -22.68 10.99
N VAL A 278 7.68 -22.57 9.64
CA VAL A 278 6.62 -21.85 8.88
C VAL A 278 5.95 -22.78 7.88
N SER A 279 4.78 -22.38 7.38
CA SER A 279 4.04 -23.15 6.38
C SER A 279 4.79 -23.19 5.03
N THR A 280 4.50 -24.23 4.22
CA THR A 280 5.02 -24.31 2.84
C THR A 280 4.62 -23.09 2.01
N ARG A 281 3.40 -22.57 2.22
CA ARG A 281 2.90 -21.33 1.59
C ARG A 281 3.79 -20.14 1.93
N SER A 282 4.14 -19.96 3.20
CA SER A 282 5.04 -18.90 3.66
C SER A 282 6.42 -19.01 3.04
N LEU A 283 6.97 -20.23 2.89
CA LEU A 283 8.24 -20.46 2.22
C LEU A 283 8.19 -20.05 0.74
N PHE A 284 7.16 -20.47 0.01
CA PHE A 284 6.99 -20.06 -1.39
C PHE A 284 6.87 -18.54 -1.53
N TYR A 285 6.08 -17.90 -0.67
CA TYR A 285 5.92 -16.45 -0.65
C TYR A 285 7.26 -15.74 -0.36
N GLY A 286 7.96 -16.14 0.71
CA GLY A 286 9.23 -15.56 1.10
C GLY A 286 10.31 -15.70 0.02
N PHE A 287 10.45 -16.88 -0.59
CA PHE A 287 11.42 -17.07 -1.66
C PHE A 287 11.08 -16.28 -2.93
N ARG A 288 9.80 -16.16 -3.30
CA ARG A 288 9.39 -15.31 -4.41
C ARG A 288 9.69 -13.84 -4.15
N ARG A 289 9.35 -13.35 -2.94
CA ARG A 289 9.53 -11.94 -2.58
C ARG A 289 11.01 -11.55 -2.44
N TRP A 290 11.82 -12.41 -1.80
CA TRP A 290 13.19 -12.08 -1.41
C TRP A 290 14.28 -12.67 -2.32
N ARG A 291 13.96 -13.63 -3.17
CA ARG A 291 14.91 -14.32 -4.04
C ARG A 291 14.42 -14.44 -5.48
N ASP A 292 13.24 -13.91 -5.79
CA ASP A 292 12.62 -13.98 -7.11
C ASP A 292 12.60 -15.42 -7.68
N THR A 293 12.36 -16.40 -6.79
CA THR A 293 12.39 -17.83 -7.16
C THR A 293 11.52 -18.64 -6.17
N THR A 294 11.44 -19.97 -6.39
CA THR A 294 10.85 -20.89 -5.41
C THR A 294 11.96 -21.58 -4.62
N PRO A 295 11.68 -22.15 -3.40
CA PRO A 295 12.68 -22.86 -2.62
C PRO A 295 13.39 -23.96 -3.38
N MET A 296 12.65 -24.81 -4.09
CA MET A 296 13.21 -25.93 -4.87
C MET A 296 13.95 -25.47 -6.12
N ALA A 297 13.51 -24.38 -6.76
CA ALA A 297 14.25 -23.77 -7.87
C ALA A 297 15.56 -23.11 -7.39
N TYR A 298 15.55 -22.57 -6.15
CA TYR A 298 16.76 -22.06 -5.50
C TYR A 298 17.77 -23.18 -5.23
N LEU A 299 17.35 -24.33 -4.65
CA LEU A 299 18.18 -25.51 -4.46
C LEU A 299 18.80 -25.97 -5.79
N LYS A 300 17.98 -26.06 -6.83
CA LYS A 300 18.45 -26.45 -8.17
C LYS A 300 19.53 -25.48 -8.69
N LYS A 301 19.35 -24.17 -8.54
CA LYS A 301 20.37 -23.17 -8.90
C LYS A 301 21.68 -23.42 -8.14
N LEU A 302 21.62 -23.63 -6.83
CA LEU A 302 22.79 -23.92 -6.01
C LEU A 302 23.53 -25.19 -6.49
N ARG A 303 22.80 -26.28 -6.77
CA ARG A 303 23.36 -27.53 -7.29
C ARG A 303 24.10 -27.33 -8.61
N LEU A 304 23.51 -26.54 -9.53
CA LEU A 304 24.15 -26.25 -10.83
C LEU A 304 25.40 -25.37 -10.66
N ASP A 305 25.40 -24.40 -9.73
CA ASP A 305 26.57 -23.56 -9.46
C ASP A 305 27.73 -24.39 -8.91
N VAL A 306 27.47 -25.27 -7.93
CA VAL A 306 28.46 -26.20 -7.36
C VAL A 306 28.94 -27.19 -8.41
N ALA A 307 28.05 -27.71 -9.27
CA ALA A 307 28.44 -28.58 -10.37
C ALA A 307 29.39 -27.89 -11.35
N ARG A 308 29.16 -26.62 -11.67
CA ARG A 308 30.02 -25.84 -12.57
C ARG A 308 31.42 -25.70 -12.00
N GLU A 309 31.54 -25.41 -10.73
CA GLU A 309 32.83 -25.28 -10.07
C GLU A 309 33.57 -26.62 -9.98
N ALA A 310 32.83 -27.69 -9.66
CA ALA A 310 33.38 -29.06 -9.69
C ALA A 310 33.84 -29.47 -11.06
N LEU A 311 33.12 -29.18 -12.15
CA LEU A 311 33.51 -29.49 -13.53
C LEU A 311 34.79 -28.74 -13.96
N ARG A 312 34.93 -27.47 -13.53
CA ARG A 312 36.16 -26.70 -13.79
C ARG A 312 37.38 -27.29 -13.12
N SER A 313 37.19 -27.86 -11.93
CA SER A 313 38.28 -28.50 -11.18
C SER A 313 38.54 -29.93 -11.62
N ALA A 314 37.54 -30.60 -12.23
CA ALA A 314 37.54 -32.01 -12.56
C ALA A 314 38.52 -32.42 -13.70
N ALA A 315 38.90 -31.48 -14.57
CA ALA A 315 39.90 -31.70 -15.63
C ALA A 315 41.24 -32.19 -15.06
N ARG A 316 41.55 -31.86 -13.79
CA ARG A 316 42.79 -32.30 -13.11
C ARG A 316 42.68 -33.60 -12.38
N THR A 317 41.46 -34.08 -12.11
CA THR A 317 41.17 -35.25 -11.25
C THR A 317 40.62 -36.45 -12.01
N GLY A 318 40.35 -36.31 -13.31
CA GLY A 318 39.74 -37.36 -14.14
C GLY A 318 38.27 -37.65 -13.82
N THR A 319 37.61 -36.76 -13.06
CA THR A 319 36.20 -36.93 -12.67
C THR A 319 35.26 -36.69 -13.86
N SER A 320 34.30 -37.59 -14.06
CA SER A 320 33.37 -37.48 -15.20
C SER A 320 32.20 -36.51 -14.93
N VAL A 321 31.51 -36.07 -16.00
CA VAL A 321 30.27 -35.29 -15.90
C VAL A 321 29.22 -36.01 -15.07
N THR A 322 29.13 -37.34 -15.19
CA THR A 322 28.20 -38.19 -14.43
C THR A 322 28.49 -38.15 -12.95
N ASP A 323 29.77 -38.30 -12.58
CA ASP A 323 30.18 -38.27 -11.16
C ASP A 323 29.84 -36.91 -10.53
N VAL A 324 30.12 -35.80 -11.23
CA VAL A 324 29.79 -34.45 -10.75
C VAL A 324 28.29 -34.29 -10.61
N ALA A 325 27.48 -34.67 -11.61
CA ALA A 325 26.03 -34.55 -11.55
C ALA A 325 25.44 -35.32 -10.36
N THR A 326 25.88 -36.57 -10.16
CA THR A 326 25.43 -37.42 -9.03
C THR A 326 25.87 -36.82 -7.70
N ALA A 327 27.11 -36.35 -7.60
CA ALA A 327 27.64 -35.74 -6.38
C ALA A 327 26.91 -34.49 -5.92
N VAL A 328 26.21 -33.79 -6.82
CA VAL A 328 25.39 -32.60 -6.48
C VAL A 328 23.89 -32.90 -6.45
N GLY A 329 23.48 -34.19 -6.46
CA GLY A 329 22.09 -34.58 -6.29
C GLY A 329 21.25 -34.55 -7.58
N PHE A 330 21.86 -34.69 -8.78
CA PHE A 330 21.13 -34.91 -10.02
C PHE A 330 21.23 -36.39 -10.42
N PHE A 331 20.13 -37.10 -10.35
CA PHE A 331 20.05 -38.52 -10.70
C PHE A 331 19.68 -38.76 -12.17
N HIS A 332 19.22 -37.72 -12.90
CA HIS A 332 18.87 -37.80 -14.33
C HIS A 332 19.81 -36.92 -15.17
N LEU A 333 20.78 -37.51 -15.82
CA LEU A 333 21.85 -36.83 -16.58
C LEU A 333 21.34 -35.99 -17.75
N SER A 334 20.28 -36.45 -18.44
CA SER A 334 19.68 -35.69 -19.55
C SER A 334 19.07 -34.39 -19.06
N ARG A 335 18.36 -34.45 -17.93
CA ARG A 335 17.78 -33.28 -17.28
C ARG A 335 18.87 -32.34 -16.76
N PHE A 336 19.90 -32.89 -16.11
CA PHE A 336 21.04 -32.08 -15.65
C PHE A 336 21.67 -31.31 -16.82
N SER A 337 21.98 -32.00 -17.94
CA SER A 337 22.63 -31.41 -19.11
C SER A 337 21.78 -30.29 -19.73
N SER A 338 20.47 -30.50 -19.83
CA SER A 338 19.53 -29.49 -20.35
C SER A 338 19.46 -28.25 -19.47
N GLU A 339 19.30 -28.42 -18.14
CA GLU A 339 19.21 -27.33 -17.18
C GLU A 339 20.56 -26.60 -17.02
N TYR A 340 21.66 -27.30 -17.06
CA TYR A 340 23.01 -26.74 -17.08
C TYR A 340 23.22 -25.84 -18.30
N LYS A 341 22.88 -26.35 -19.48
CA LYS A 341 22.99 -25.59 -20.73
C LYS A 341 22.07 -24.37 -20.73
N ALA A 342 20.85 -24.51 -20.22
CA ALA A 342 19.91 -23.37 -20.09
C ALA A 342 20.45 -22.27 -19.17
N ARG A 343 21.17 -22.65 -18.10
CA ARG A 343 21.70 -21.68 -17.13
C ARG A 343 23.03 -21.05 -17.58
N PHE A 344 23.93 -21.82 -18.18
CA PHE A 344 25.31 -21.39 -18.47
C PHE A 344 25.62 -21.18 -19.93
N GLY A 345 24.69 -21.47 -20.85
CA GLY A 345 24.87 -21.30 -22.28
C GLY A 345 25.71 -22.41 -22.97
N GLU A 346 26.32 -23.30 -22.18
CA GLU A 346 27.16 -24.38 -22.69
C GLU A 346 26.85 -25.73 -22.00
N PRO A 347 27.10 -26.89 -22.68
CA PRO A 347 26.88 -28.18 -22.03
C PRO A 347 27.97 -28.48 -20.98
N PRO A 348 27.65 -29.30 -19.93
CA PRO A 348 28.62 -29.67 -18.89
C PRO A 348 29.96 -30.21 -19.41
N SER A 349 29.92 -30.99 -20.48
CA SER A 349 31.12 -31.56 -21.14
C SER A 349 32.04 -30.50 -21.76
N ALA A 350 31.50 -29.34 -22.15
CA ALA A 350 32.32 -28.23 -22.65
C ALA A 350 33.04 -27.53 -21.49
N THR A 351 32.37 -27.33 -20.36
CA THR A 351 32.97 -26.76 -19.13
C THR A 351 34.09 -27.67 -18.63
N LEU A 352 33.86 -29.01 -18.60
CA LEU A 352 34.86 -29.99 -18.17
C LEU A 352 36.12 -29.96 -19.04
N ARG A 353 35.99 -29.76 -20.36
CA ARG A 353 37.17 -29.75 -21.30
C ARG A 353 37.97 -28.44 -21.21
N ARG A 354 37.41 -27.38 -20.69
CA ARG A 354 38.07 -26.06 -20.58
C ARG A 354 38.77 -25.81 -19.23
N GLY A 355 38.39 -26.54 -18.18
CA GLY A 355 39.04 -26.48 -16.87
C GLY A 355 40.23 -27.42 -16.83
#